data_742ff1c3d967071d227a44158a932a56
#
_entry.id   742ff1c3d967071d227a44158a932a56
#
_cell.length_a   1.000
_cell.length_b   1.000
_cell.length_c   1.000
_cell.angle_alpha   90.00
_cell.angle_beta   90.00
_cell.angle_gamma   90.00
#
_symmetry.space_group_name_H-M   'P 1'
#
loop_
_entity.id
_entity.type
_entity.pdbx_description
1 polymer ?
#
loop_
_entity_poly.entity_id
_entity_poly.type
_entity_poly.pdbx_seq_one_letter_code
_entity_poly.pdbx_strand_id
1 'polypeptide(L)'
;MAYASRTGTRRNIEAMRRAGWRMLCEPSQLGRYAGDRPPLPFALDNGAWGCFQRGVPFDEEGFARLLEWLGEDADWIVVPDIVQGGLESLRFSLAWLSRVLSFAPALIAVQDGMEAADVQGLLGENVGIFLGGSTDWKLKTMREWGAVARSRGAHFHVARVNTAKRIRLCQDAGAHSFDGTSVTRFACNLPRLDNERRQGHLFAGMEAGR
;
A
#
# COMPACT_ATOMS: atom_id res chain seq x y z
N MET A 1 7.07 -3.51 6.36
CA MET A 1 6.27 -2.53 7.14
C MET A 1 4.78 -2.85 7.06
N ALA A 2 3.95 -2.41 8.01
CA ALA A 2 2.50 -2.66 8.00
C ALA A 2 1.75 -1.33 8.12
N TYR A 3 0.77 -1.14 7.24
CA TYR A 3 -0.07 0.03 7.18
C TYR A 3 -1.52 -0.31 7.50
N ALA A 4 -2.23 0.62 8.10
CA ALA A 4 -3.65 0.48 8.37
C ALA A 4 -4.37 1.79 8.05
N SER A 5 -5.61 1.69 7.60
CA SER A 5 -6.46 2.85 7.39
C SER A 5 -6.52 3.69 8.67
N ARG A 6 -6.63 5.01 8.53
CA ARG A 6 -6.72 5.92 9.67
C ARG A 6 -7.86 5.52 10.61
N THR A 7 -7.57 5.50 11.89
CA THR A 7 -8.55 5.33 12.95
C THR A 7 -8.75 6.63 13.72
N GLY A 8 -9.99 6.94 14.07
CA GLY A 8 -10.31 8.10 14.91
C GLY A 8 -10.14 7.85 16.41
N THR A 9 -9.87 6.62 16.85
CA THR A 9 -9.78 6.31 18.29
C THR A 9 -8.35 6.43 18.80
N ARG A 10 -8.16 7.22 19.86
CA ARG A 10 -6.85 7.37 20.53
C ARG A 10 -6.25 6.03 20.95
N ARG A 11 -7.09 5.14 21.50
CA ARG A 11 -6.65 3.80 21.92
C ARG A 11 -6.05 2.99 20.77
N ASN A 12 -6.67 3.01 19.58
CA ASN A 12 -6.15 2.30 18.42
C ASN A 12 -4.83 2.92 17.93
N ILE A 13 -4.75 4.24 17.88
CA ILE A 13 -3.53 4.97 17.48
C ILE A 13 -2.37 4.61 18.42
N GLU A 14 -2.59 4.62 19.72
CA GLU A 14 -1.57 4.25 20.72
C GLU A 14 -1.14 2.78 20.59
N ALA A 15 -2.09 1.87 20.35
CA ALA A 15 -1.79 0.46 20.12
C ALA A 15 -0.96 0.25 18.83
N MET A 16 -1.34 0.90 17.73
CA MET A 16 -0.60 0.88 16.47
C MET A 16 0.81 1.45 16.63
N ARG A 17 0.96 2.58 17.36
CA ARG A 17 2.27 3.17 17.65
C ARG A 17 3.19 2.20 18.39
N ARG A 18 2.71 1.55 19.45
CA ARG A 18 3.49 0.54 20.20
C ARG A 18 3.87 -0.67 19.35
N ALA A 19 3.01 -1.06 18.43
CA ALA A 19 3.27 -2.17 17.52
C ALA A 19 4.13 -1.78 16.31
N GLY A 20 4.43 -0.48 16.09
CA GLY A 20 5.19 0.00 14.94
C GLY A 20 4.40 -0.09 13.63
N TRP A 21 3.07 -0.03 13.70
CA TRP A 21 2.21 0.08 12.53
C TRP A 21 2.13 1.54 12.08
N ARG A 22 1.92 1.73 10.80
CA ARG A 22 1.83 3.02 10.11
C ARG A 22 0.40 3.24 9.62
N MET A 23 0.11 4.44 9.15
CA MET A 23 -1.22 4.78 8.62
C MET A 23 -1.20 4.75 7.10
N LEU A 24 -2.32 4.34 6.50
CA LEU A 24 -2.61 4.55 5.09
C LEU A 24 -3.70 5.62 5.00
N CYS A 25 -3.37 6.76 4.40
CA CYS A 25 -4.23 7.93 4.33
C CYS A 25 -4.77 8.12 2.91
N GLU A 26 -6.04 8.49 2.76
CA GLU A 26 -6.72 8.64 1.46
C GLU A 26 -7.52 9.94 1.38
N PRO A 27 -7.87 10.44 0.16
CA PRO A 27 -8.57 11.71 -0.03
C PRO A 27 -9.89 11.83 0.72
N SER A 28 -10.67 10.75 0.83
CA SER A 28 -11.96 10.74 1.54
C SER A 28 -11.86 11.10 3.03
N GLN A 29 -10.65 11.16 3.56
CA GLN A 29 -10.38 11.45 4.96
C GLN A 29 -9.91 12.90 5.17
N LEU A 30 -9.74 13.71 4.12
CA LEU A 30 -9.23 15.08 4.22
C LEU A 30 -9.97 15.94 5.26
N GLY A 31 -11.30 15.89 5.29
CA GLY A 31 -12.10 16.62 6.27
C GLY A 31 -11.94 16.15 7.72
N ARG A 32 -11.43 14.94 7.95
CA ARG A 32 -11.16 14.40 9.29
C ARG A 32 -9.81 14.83 9.84
N TYR A 33 -8.91 15.28 8.97
CA TYR A 33 -7.59 15.76 9.39
C TYR A 33 -7.63 17.18 9.96
N ALA A 34 -8.70 17.97 9.71
CA ALA A 34 -9.03 19.28 10.29
C ALA A 34 -7.79 20.12 10.75
N GLY A 35 -6.78 20.20 9.89
CA GLY A 35 -5.51 20.89 10.18
C GLY A 35 -4.45 20.05 10.91
N ASP A 36 -4.78 18.90 11.48
CA ASP A 36 -3.83 18.03 12.18
C ASP A 36 -3.20 17.01 11.23
N ARG A 37 -1.89 16.86 11.26
CA ARG A 37 -1.17 15.81 10.55
C ARG A 37 -1.51 14.42 11.10
N PRO A 38 -1.35 13.34 10.29
CA PRO A 38 -1.49 11.98 10.77
C PRO A 38 -0.59 11.72 11.99
N PRO A 39 -1.12 11.12 13.09
CA PRO A 39 -0.38 10.96 14.34
C PRO A 39 0.67 9.85 14.33
N LEU A 40 0.83 9.13 13.21
CA LEU A 40 1.82 8.08 12.99
C LEU A 40 2.49 8.32 11.63
N PRO A 41 3.67 7.74 11.38
CA PRO A 41 4.24 7.68 10.02
C PRO A 41 3.22 7.07 9.06
N PHE A 42 3.19 7.53 7.81
CA PHE A 42 2.10 7.21 6.91
C PHE A 42 2.56 7.10 5.45
N ALA A 43 1.71 6.46 4.66
CA ALA A 43 1.74 6.47 3.21
C ALA A 43 0.41 7.01 2.67
N LEU A 44 0.38 7.42 1.40
CA LEU A 44 -0.82 7.92 0.76
C LEU A 44 -1.41 6.90 -0.22
N ASP A 45 -2.69 6.59 -0.03
CA ASP A 45 -3.53 5.88 -1.00
C ASP A 45 -4.22 6.91 -1.90
N ASN A 46 -4.40 6.59 -3.17
CA ASN A 46 -5.08 7.47 -4.12
C ASN A 46 -6.62 7.53 -3.92
N GLY A 47 -7.22 6.57 -3.20
CA GLY A 47 -8.66 6.51 -2.93
C GLY A 47 -9.51 5.94 -4.08
N ALA A 48 -8.90 5.46 -5.16
CA ALA A 48 -9.61 4.93 -6.32
C ALA A 48 -10.55 3.78 -5.95
N TRP A 49 -10.11 2.86 -5.07
CA TRP A 49 -10.95 1.76 -4.59
C TRP A 49 -12.23 2.25 -3.91
N GLY A 50 -12.14 3.29 -3.07
CA GLY A 50 -13.29 3.88 -2.40
C GLY A 50 -14.26 4.55 -3.38
N CYS A 51 -13.76 5.23 -4.40
CA CYS A 51 -14.58 5.81 -5.48
C CYS A 51 -15.28 4.73 -6.29
N PHE A 52 -14.56 3.68 -6.69
CA PHE A 52 -15.10 2.53 -7.41
C PHE A 52 -16.24 1.85 -6.63
N GLN A 53 -16.06 1.58 -5.33
CA GLN A 53 -17.09 0.98 -4.50
C GLN A 53 -18.37 1.84 -4.38
N ARG A 54 -18.25 3.14 -4.48
CA ARG A 54 -19.40 4.08 -4.45
C ARG A 54 -19.99 4.34 -5.84
N GLY A 55 -19.39 3.82 -6.91
CA GLY A 55 -19.83 4.08 -8.28
C GLY A 55 -19.65 5.54 -8.70
N VAL A 56 -18.64 6.24 -8.16
CA VAL A 56 -18.32 7.63 -8.50
C VAL A 56 -16.97 7.72 -9.22
N PRO A 57 -16.76 8.77 -10.06
CA PRO A 57 -15.46 9.01 -10.68
C PRO A 57 -14.34 9.16 -9.64
N PHE A 58 -13.11 8.92 -10.06
CA PHE A 58 -11.92 9.19 -9.26
C PHE A 58 -11.88 10.68 -8.84
N ASP A 59 -11.58 10.93 -7.57
CA ASP A 59 -11.51 12.27 -6.98
C ASP A 59 -10.11 12.90 -7.20
N GLU A 60 -9.89 13.39 -8.44
CA GLU A 60 -8.60 13.99 -8.80
C GLU A 60 -8.26 15.23 -7.97
N GLU A 61 -9.25 16.08 -7.68
CA GLU A 61 -9.05 17.28 -6.87
C GLU A 61 -8.73 16.92 -5.40
N GLY A 62 -9.46 15.95 -4.84
CA GLY A 62 -9.20 15.47 -3.49
C GLY A 62 -7.82 14.87 -3.37
N PHE A 63 -7.39 14.07 -4.36
CA PHE A 63 -6.05 13.50 -4.39
C PHE A 63 -4.97 14.59 -4.56
N ALA A 64 -5.16 15.56 -5.45
CA ALA A 64 -4.25 16.68 -5.60
C ALA A 64 -4.07 17.47 -4.28
N ARG A 65 -5.17 17.79 -3.58
CA ARG A 65 -5.11 18.44 -2.26
C ARG A 65 -4.38 17.60 -1.22
N LEU A 66 -4.56 16.26 -1.25
CA LEU A 66 -3.85 15.35 -0.34
C LEU A 66 -2.33 15.36 -0.59
N LEU A 67 -1.91 15.36 -1.86
CA LEU A 67 -0.50 15.49 -2.26
C LEU A 67 0.13 16.77 -1.73
N GLU A 68 -0.51 17.92 -2.01
CA GLU A 68 -0.01 19.24 -1.58
C GLU A 68 0.10 19.37 -0.06
N TRP A 69 -0.76 18.66 0.67
CA TRP A 69 -0.77 18.76 2.13
C TRP A 69 0.16 17.78 2.84
N LEU A 70 0.25 16.54 2.36
CA LEU A 70 0.95 15.44 3.06
C LEU A 70 2.01 14.75 2.21
N GLY A 71 2.13 15.06 0.91
CA GLY A 71 2.95 14.27 -0.02
C GLY A 71 4.41 14.17 0.38
N GLU A 72 5.04 15.29 0.78
CA GLU A 72 6.48 15.34 1.13
C GLU A 72 6.86 14.52 2.38
N ASP A 73 5.91 14.25 3.28
CA ASP A 73 6.15 13.49 4.50
C ASP A 73 5.72 12.01 4.37
N ALA A 74 5.19 11.61 3.23
CA ALA A 74 4.73 10.25 3.01
C ALA A 74 5.91 9.28 2.80
N ASP A 75 5.80 8.07 3.37
CA ASP A 75 6.76 7.00 3.09
C ASP A 75 6.81 6.65 1.60
N TRP A 76 5.65 6.65 0.96
CA TRP A 76 5.39 6.44 -0.46
C TRP A 76 3.94 6.82 -0.80
N ILE A 77 3.65 6.94 -2.08
CA ILE A 77 2.33 7.37 -2.59
C ILE A 77 1.87 6.41 -3.69
N VAL A 78 0.64 5.89 -3.60
CA VAL A 78 0.03 5.12 -4.69
C VAL A 78 -0.35 6.10 -5.80
N VAL A 79 0.18 5.87 -7.00
CA VAL A 79 -0.17 6.66 -8.18
C VAL A 79 -1.65 6.41 -8.53
N PRO A 80 -2.43 7.43 -8.93
CA PRO A 80 -3.81 7.26 -9.36
C PRO A 80 -3.99 6.12 -10.36
N ASP A 81 -5.01 5.29 -10.13
CA ASP A 81 -5.30 4.12 -10.95
C ASP A 81 -6.80 4.00 -11.26
N ILE A 82 -7.13 3.22 -12.29
CA ILE A 82 -8.51 2.85 -12.64
C ILE A 82 -8.72 1.42 -12.16
N VAL A 83 -9.54 1.24 -11.14
CA VAL A 83 -9.85 -0.11 -10.60
C VAL A 83 -10.43 -1.00 -11.69
N GLN A 84 -9.86 -2.19 -11.87
CA GLN A 84 -10.18 -3.14 -12.94
C GLN A 84 -9.89 -2.63 -14.36
N GLY A 85 -9.10 -1.56 -14.51
CA GLY A 85 -8.78 -0.95 -15.80
C GLY A 85 -7.63 -1.63 -16.57
N GLY A 86 -6.91 -2.59 -15.97
CA GLY A 86 -5.78 -3.26 -16.64
C GLY A 86 -4.78 -2.26 -17.22
N LEU A 87 -4.43 -2.39 -18.51
CA LEU A 87 -3.47 -1.50 -19.17
C LEU A 87 -3.96 -0.04 -19.32
N GLU A 88 -5.27 0.21 -19.32
CA GLU A 88 -5.80 1.57 -19.30
C GLU A 88 -5.48 2.26 -17.98
N SER A 89 -5.58 1.51 -16.88
CA SER A 89 -5.14 1.99 -15.56
C SER A 89 -3.66 2.37 -15.56
N LEU A 90 -2.80 1.58 -16.17
CA LEU A 90 -1.37 1.90 -16.27
C LEU A 90 -1.15 3.22 -17.05
N ARG A 91 -1.84 3.42 -18.18
CA ARG A 91 -1.74 4.67 -18.95
C ARG A 91 -2.17 5.88 -18.11
N PHE A 92 -3.27 5.74 -17.36
CA PHE A 92 -3.72 6.78 -16.44
C PHE A 92 -2.69 7.06 -15.34
N SER A 93 -2.11 6.01 -14.73
CA SER A 93 -1.05 6.15 -13.74
C SER A 93 0.18 6.88 -14.28
N LEU A 94 0.59 6.61 -15.52
CA LEU A 94 1.76 7.27 -16.13
C LEU A 94 1.58 8.78 -16.28
N ALA A 95 0.36 9.26 -16.50
CA ALA A 95 0.07 10.70 -16.57
C ALA A 95 0.31 11.41 -15.22
N TRP A 96 0.15 10.72 -14.11
CA TRP A 96 0.34 11.24 -12.76
C TRP A 96 1.76 10.99 -12.17
N LEU A 97 2.49 10.03 -12.72
CA LEU A 97 3.73 9.51 -12.12
C LEU A 97 4.74 10.62 -11.80
N SER A 98 5.02 11.51 -12.76
CA SER A 98 6.00 12.59 -12.57
C SER A 98 5.59 13.54 -11.43
N ARG A 99 4.29 13.87 -11.34
CA ARG A 99 3.78 14.72 -10.25
C ARG A 99 3.88 14.03 -8.91
N VAL A 100 3.57 12.75 -8.81
CA VAL A 100 3.68 11.99 -7.55
C VAL A 100 5.15 11.92 -7.10
N LEU A 101 6.07 11.64 -8.03
CA LEU A 101 7.51 11.57 -7.76
C LEU A 101 8.13 12.89 -7.28
N SER A 102 7.48 14.04 -7.52
CA SER A 102 7.96 15.31 -6.97
C SER A 102 7.72 15.46 -5.46
N PHE A 103 6.92 14.57 -4.86
CA PHE A 103 6.66 14.58 -3.41
C PHE A 103 7.37 13.44 -2.68
N ALA A 104 7.20 12.20 -3.13
CA ALA A 104 7.74 11.00 -2.48
C ALA A 104 7.88 9.83 -3.47
N PRO A 105 8.52 8.70 -3.08
CA PRO A 105 8.53 7.49 -3.89
C PRO A 105 7.11 7.06 -4.28
N ALA A 106 6.95 6.64 -5.54
CA ALA A 106 5.66 6.29 -6.14
C ALA A 106 5.45 4.78 -6.21
N LEU A 107 4.23 4.29 -5.97
CA LEU A 107 3.89 2.90 -6.21
C LEU A 107 2.84 2.81 -7.32
N ILE A 108 3.16 2.09 -8.40
CA ILE A 108 2.23 1.80 -9.49
C ILE A 108 1.33 0.65 -9.09
N ALA A 109 0.01 0.85 -9.18
CA ALA A 109 -0.95 -0.21 -8.94
C ALA A 109 -0.95 -1.22 -10.09
N VAL A 110 -0.56 -2.47 -9.78
CA VAL A 110 -0.67 -3.60 -10.71
C VAL A 110 -1.92 -4.42 -10.36
N GLN A 111 -2.62 -4.88 -11.39
CA GLN A 111 -3.92 -5.52 -11.24
C GLN A 111 -4.20 -6.53 -12.36
N ASP A 112 -5.34 -7.21 -12.28
CA ASP A 112 -5.73 -8.24 -13.25
C ASP A 112 -5.55 -7.76 -14.70
N GLY A 113 -4.94 -8.62 -15.53
CA GLY A 113 -4.65 -8.33 -16.93
C GLY A 113 -3.34 -7.60 -17.20
N MET A 114 -2.56 -7.26 -16.16
CA MET A 114 -1.20 -6.73 -16.31
C MET A 114 -0.15 -7.83 -16.18
N GLU A 115 0.94 -7.68 -16.92
CA GLU A 115 2.11 -8.56 -16.91
C GLU A 115 3.37 -7.78 -16.46
N ALA A 116 4.39 -8.52 -16.05
CA ALA A 116 5.66 -7.91 -15.61
C ALA A 116 6.28 -7.02 -16.69
N ALA A 117 6.17 -7.41 -17.96
CA ALA A 117 6.70 -6.66 -19.10
C ALA A 117 6.12 -5.24 -19.21
N ASP A 118 4.87 -5.04 -18.76
CA ASP A 118 4.19 -3.74 -18.86
C ASP A 118 4.81 -2.67 -17.95
N VAL A 119 5.35 -3.08 -16.80
CA VAL A 119 5.80 -2.14 -15.76
C VAL A 119 7.28 -2.24 -15.41
N GLN A 120 7.96 -3.36 -15.71
CA GLN A 120 9.34 -3.59 -15.24
C GLN A 120 10.33 -2.51 -15.67
N GLY A 121 10.13 -1.86 -16.82
CA GLY A 121 10.96 -0.76 -17.31
C GLY A 121 10.79 0.55 -16.53
N LEU A 122 9.74 0.67 -15.72
CA LEU A 122 9.42 1.84 -14.90
C LEU A 122 9.98 1.68 -13.48
N LEU A 123 10.23 0.45 -13.03
CA LEU A 123 10.56 0.12 -11.65
C LEU A 123 12.00 0.45 -11.29
N GLY A 124 12.20 0.88 -10.06
CA GLY A 124 13.50 1.21 -9.48
C GLY A 124 13.35 1.72 -8.05
N GLU A 125 14.38 2.37 -7.54
CA GLU A 125 14.43 2.86 -6.15
C GLU A 125 13.23 3.75 -5.78
N ASN A 126 12.83 4.65 -6.69
CA ASN A 126 11.74 5.62 -6.46
C ASN A 126 10.39 5.19 -7.06
N VAL A 127 10.34 4.09 -7.82
CA VAL A 127 9.10 3.58 -8.41
C VAL A 127 8.93 2.11 -8.04
N GLY A 128 7.94 1.82 -7.21
CA GLY A 128 7.65 0.47 -6.74
C GLY A 128 6.32 -0.06 -7.27
N ILE A 129 5.94 -1.22 -6.72
CA ILE A 129 4.71 -1.95 -7.05
C ILE A 129 3.73 -1.89 -5.88
N PHE A 130 2.48 -1.50 -6.16
CA PHE A 130 1.32 -1.69 -5.30
C PHE A 130 0.48 -2.85 -5.87
N LEU A 131 0.56 -4.04 -5.29
CA LEU A 131 -0.18 -5.22 -5.75
C LEU A 131 -1.65 -5.12 -5.35
N GLY A 132 -2.45 -4.61 -6.27
CA GLY A 132 -3.91 -4.46 -6.20
C GLY A 132 -4.65 -5.68 -6.75
N GLY A 133 -5.63 -5.43 -7.63
CA GLY A 133 -6.38 -6.44 -8.36
C GLY A 133 -7.34 -7.28 -7.50
N SER A 134 -7.92 -8.31 -8.12
CA SER A 134 -8.79 -9.27 -7.43
C SER A 134 -8.01 -10.13 -6.44
N THR A 135 -8.70 -10.66 -5.43
CA THR A 135 -8.03 -11.49 -4.41
C THR A 135 -7.39 -12.74 -5.02
N ASP A 136 -8.08 -13.41 -5.93
CA ASP A 136 -7.60 -14.66 -6.51
C ASP A 136 -6.39 -14.45 -7.43
N TRP A 137 -6.45 -13.42 -8.28
CA TRP A 137 -5.33 -13.04 -9.13
C TRP A 137 -4.10 -12.66 -8.29
N LYS A 138 -4.29 -11.82 -7.29
CA LYS A 138 -3.22 -11.39 -6.39
C LYS A 138 -2.54 -12.56 -5.67
N LEU A 139 -3.32 -13.52 -5.15
CA LEU A 139 -2.75 -14.70 -4.48
C LEU A 139 -1.98 -15.62 -5.43
N LYS A 140 -2.39 -15.69 -6.71
CA LYS A 140 -1.69 -16.47 -7.74
C LYS A 140 -0.39 -15.83 -8.19
N THR A 141 -0.37 -14.50 -8.34
CA THR A 141 0.74 -13.77 -8.97
C THR A 141 1.69 -13.08 -7.99
N MET A 142 1.37 -13.07 -6.70
CA MET A 142 2.13 -12.34 -5.67
C MET A 142 3.62 -12.65 -5.65
N ARG A 143 4.02 -13.91 -5.80
CA ARG A 143 5.43 -14.32 -5.82
C ARG A 143 6.15 -13.82 -7.07
N GLU A 144 5.48 -13.84 -8.21
CA GLU A 144 6.00 -13.32 -9.47
C GLU A 144 6.25 -11.82 -9.37
N TRP A 145 5.27 -11.04 -8.92
CA TRP A 145 5.41 -9.61 -8.70
C TRP A 145 6.49 -9.26 -7.67
N GLY A 146 6.62 -10.07 -6.62
CA GLY A 146 7.71 -9.92 -5.64
C GLY A 146 9.09 -10.17 -6.26
N ALA A 147 9.22 -11.15 -7.17
CA ALA A 147 10.46 -11.41 -7.89
C ALA A 147 10.79 -10.26 -8.86
N VAL A 148 9.80 -9.72 -9.57
CA VAL A 148 9.95 -8.55 -10.46
C VAL A 148 10.44 -7.34 -9.66
N ALA A 149 9.79 -6.99 -8.56
CA ALA A 149 10.19 -5.87 -7.72
C ALA A 149 11.64 -6.04 -7.22
N ARG A 150 11.98 -7.23 -6.73
CA ARG A 150 13.33 -7.54 -6.22
C ARG A 150 14.39 -7.38 -7.31
N SER A 151 14.13 -7.87 -8.53
CA SER A 151 15.08 -7.77 -9.66
C SER A 151 15.37 -6.32 -10.06
N ARG A 152 14.51 -5.38 -9.68
CA ARG A 152 14.62 -3.96 -10.00
C ARG A 152 15.01 -3.09 -8.78
N GLY A 153 15.23 -3.69 -7.61
CA GLY A 153 15.46 -2.95 -6.37
C GLY A 153 14.27 -2.08 -5.96
N ALA A 154 13.06 -2.44 -6.39
CA ALA A 154 11.85 -1.65 -6.24
C ALA A 154 11.08 -2.04 -4.97
N HIS A 155 10.40 -1.08 -4.35
CA HIS A 155 9.51 -1.35 -3.23
C HIS A 155 8.31 -2.21 -3.67
N PHE A 156 8.01 -3.26 -2.91
CA PHE A 156 6.87 -4.14 -3.14
C PHE A 156 5.87 -4.05 -1.99
N HIS A 157 4.69 -3.52 -2.28
CA HIS A 157 3.57 -3.41 -1.36
C HIS A 157 2.42 -4.33 -1.78
N VAL A 158 1.78 -5.00 -0.82
CA VAL A 158 0.62 -5.86 -1.08
C VAL A 158 -0.63 -5.28 -0.40
N ALA A 159 -1.64 -4.96 -1.20
CA ALA A 159 -2.86 -4.33 -0.74
C ALA A 159 -3.86 -5.30 -0.09
N ARG A 160 -4.65 -4.81 0.87
CA ARG A 160 -5.81 -5.46 1.49
C ARG A 160 -5.49 -6.81 2.15
N VAL A 161 -4.46 -6.83 2.97
CA VAL A 161 -3.99 -7.99 3.73
C VAL A 161 -4.60 -7.96 5.14
N ASN A 162 -5.63 -8.76 5.37
CA ASN A 162 -6.44 -8.72 6.57
C ASN A 162 -6.37 -9.99 7.44
N THR A 163 -5.51 -10.96 7.11
CA THR A 163 -5.38 -12.21 7.85
C THR A 163 -3.93 -12.61 8.06
N ALA A 164 -3.64 -13.34 9.14
CA ALA A 164 -2.32 -13.89 9.43
C ALA A 164 -1.78 -14.76 8.26
N LYS A 165 -2.63 -15.60 7.68
CA LYS A 165 -2.24 -16.41 6.49
C LYS A 165 -1.75 -15.54 5.33
N ARG A 166 -2.44 -14.42 5.05
CA ARG A 166 -2.02 -13.51 3.96
C ARG A 166 -0.75 -12.75 4.30
N ILE A 167 -0.51 -12.41 5.57
CA ILE A 167 0.76 -11.80 6.01
C ILE A 167 1.92 -12.75 5.71
N ARG A 168 1.81 -14.05 6.03
CA ARG A 168 2.83 -15.05 5.67
C ARG A 168 3.09 -15.09 4.17
N LEU A 169 2.03 -15.13 3.35
CA LEU A 169 2.18 -15.13 1.90
C LEU A 169 2.89 -13.87 1.37
N CYS A 170 2.66 -12.70 1.98
CA CYS A 170 3.39 -11.47 1.66
C CYS A 170 4.88 -11.61 1.99
N GLN A 171 5.21 -12.18 3.15
CA GLN A 171 6.59 -12.43 3.57
C GLN A 171 7.30 -13.40 2.63
N ASP A 172 6.65 -14.52 2.30
CA ASP A 172 7.16 -15.52 1.35
C ASP A 172 7.38 -14.95 -0.06
N ALA A 173 6.60 -13.94 -0.44
CA ALA A 173 6.76 -13.23 -1.71
C ALA A 173 7.82 -12.11 -1.66
N GLY A 174 8.38 -11.82 -0.49
CA GLY A 174 9.35 -10.75 -0.30
C GLY A 174 8.73 -9.35 -0.28
N ALA A 175 7.48 -9.20 0.17
CA ALA A 175 6.84 -7.90 0.30
C ALA A 175 7.53 -7.03 1.35
N HIS A 176 7.88 -5.80 0.99
CA HIS A 176 8.43 -4.80 1.90
C HIS A 176 7.37 -4.26 2.85
N SER A 177 6.13 -4.17 2.36
CA SER A 177 5.02 -3.69 3.16
C SER A 177 3.66 -4.26 2.69
N PHE A 178 2.67 -4.14 3.55
CA PHE A 178 1.29 -4.47 3.24
C PHE A 178 0.34 -3.52 3.98
N ASP A 179 -0.91 -3.44 3.51
CA ASP A 179 -1.98 -2.72 4.20
C ASP A 179 -3.18 -3.60 4.53
N GLY A 180 -4.00 -3.12 5.45
CA GLY A 180 -5.28 -3.73 5.76
C GLY A 180 -6.13 -2.89 6.71
N THR A 181 -7.45 -3.11 6.67
CA THR A 181 -8.43 -2.42 7.52
C THR A 181 -8.77 -3.17 8.81
N SER A 182 -8.29 -4.42 8.95
CA SER A 182 -8.69 -5.31 10.03
C SER A 182 -8.33 -4.76 11.42
N VAL A 183 -7.15 -4.15 11.56
CA VAL A 183 -6.67 -3.61 12.84
C VAL A 183 -7.38 -2.32 13.26
N THR A 184 -7.93 -1.58 12.30
CA THR A 184 -8.67 -0.35 12.59
C THR A 184 -10.16 -0.60 12.80
N ARG A 185 -10.72 -1.60 12.11
CA ARG A 185 -12.11 -2.02 12.30
C ARG A 185 -12.31 -2.81 13.59
N PHE A 186 -11.34 -3.65 13.95
CA PHE A 186 -11.38 -4.54 15.11
C PHE A 186 -10.03 -4.51 15.82
N ALA A 187 -9.89 -3.62 16.82
CA ALA A 187 -8.63 -3.43 17.55
C ALA A 187 -8.07 -4.72 18.19
N CYS A 188 -8.93 -5.71 18.50
CA CYS A 188 -8.54 -7.02 19.01
C CYS A 188 -7.71 -7.85 18.00
N ASN A 189 -7.77 -7.52 16.70
CA ASN A 189 -6.99 -8.21 15.67
C ASN A 189 -5.51 -7.78 15.64
N LEU A 190 -5.19 -6.58 16.16
CA LEU A 190 -3.83 -6.05 16.09
C LEU A 190 -2.78 -6.99 16.71
N PRO A 191 -2.94 -7.53 17.94
CA PRO A 191 -1.92 -8.41 18.53
C PRO A 191 -1.64 -9.65 17.68
N ARG A 192 -2.69 -10.28 17.13
CA ARG A 192 -2.56 -11.48 16.30
C ARG A 192 -1.83 -11.19 14.99
N LEU A 193 -2.21 -10.11 14.30
CA LEU A 193 -1.62 -9.75 13.01
C LEU A 193 -0.18 -9.21 13.19
N ASP A 194 0.08 -8.48 14.28
CA ASP A 194 1.42 -8.00 14.59
C ASP A 194 2.38 -9.14 14.97
N ASN A 195 1.93 -10.12 15.72
CA ASN A 195 2.71 -11.32 16.01
C ASN A 195 3.12 -12.04 14.74
N GLU A 196 2.19 -12.25 13.81
CA GLU A 196 2.48 -12.88 12.52
C GLU A 196 3.52 -12.07 11.72
N ARG A 197 3.35 -10.76 11.64
CA ARG A 197 4.28 -9.87 10.96
C ARG A 197 5.70 -9.97 11.51
N ARG A 198 5.86 -10.14 12.83
CA ARG A 198 7.16 -10.23 13.50
C ARG A 198 7.80 -11.61 13.35
N GLN A 199 7.01 -12.67 13.28
CA GLN A 199 7.53 -14.06 13.19
C GLN A 199 8.31 -14.30 11.91
N GLY A 200 7.92 -13.74 10.77
CA GLY A 200 8.66 -13.85 9.52
C GLY A 200 10.10 -13.32 9.58
N HIS A 201 10.38 -12.34 10.43
CA HIS A 201 11.74 -11.84 10.64
C HIS A 201 12.62 -12.76 11.48
N LEU A 202 12.05 -13.63 12.33
CA LEU A 202 12.81 -14.57 13.16
C LEU A 202 13.40 -15.73 12.34
N PHE A 203 12.73 -16.15 11.27
CA PHE A 203 13.18 -17.26 10.43
C PHE A 203 14.11 -16.81 9.28
N ALA A 204 14.00 -15.59 8.80
CA ALA A 204 14.88 -15.05 7.75
C ALA A 204 16.35 -14.96 8.17
N GLY A 205 16.64 -14.88 9.48
CA GLY A 205 18.01 -14.89 10.02
C GLY A 205 18.63 -16.27 10.15
N MET A 206 17.84 -17.35 10.06
CA MET A 206 18.34 -18.72 10.22
C MET A 206 18.75 -19.36 8.88
N GLU A 207 18.28 -18.87 7.75
CA GLU A 207 18.64 -19.38 6.41
C GLU A 207 19.93 -18.76 5.84
N ALA A 208 20.40 -17.65 6.37
CA ALA A 208 21.64 -16.98 5.94
C ALA A 208 22.93 -17.60 6.53
N GLY A 209 22.83 -18.67 7.30
CA GLY A 209 23.94 -19.36 7.99
C GLY A 209 24.20 -20.80 7.55
N ARG A 210 23.76 -21.21 6.34
CA ARG A 210 24.09 -22.52 5.76
C ARG A 210 24.81 -22.39 4.45
#